data_1d6c3d50eca98250069cff743ba8f9fe
#
_entry.id   1d6c3d50eca98250069cff743ba8f9fe
#
_cell.length_a   1.000
_cell.length_b   1.000
_cell.length_c   1.000
_cell.angle_alpha   90.00
_cell.angle_beta   90.00
_cell.angle_gamma   90.00
#
_symmetry.space_group_name_H-M   'P 1'
#
loop_
_entity.id
_entity.type
_entity.pdbx_description
1 polymer ?
#
loop_
_entity_poly.entity_id
_entity_poly.type
_entity_poly.pdbx_seq_one_letter_code
_entity_poly.pdbx_strand_id
1 'polypeptide(L)'
;FAELRKVAGAMATLSGLRRTYFSTPSTETHEAYVYWNGDRWNEKKAAHKRQRFSVDWKTLHNGLICPDRTWRQIVTLEDVVNHGWKHTDIDEIRDENTEDEFRNLYMCEFVREGESA
;
A
#
# COMPACT_ATOMS: atom_id res chain seq x y z
N PHE A 1 11.60 3.20 -6.83
CA PHE A 1 11.24 2.16 -5.85
C PHE A 1 11.91 0.81 -6.11
N ALA A 2 11.90 0.33 -7.35
CA ALA A 2 12.48 -0.98 -7.66
C ALA A 2 13.96 -1.08 -7.28
N GLU A 3 14.74 -0.04 -7.57
CA GLU A 3 16.16 0.00 -7.21
C GLU A 3 16.35 0.05 -5.69
N LEU A 4 15.58 0.88 -5.00
CA LEU A 4 15.63 0.95 -3.54
C LEU A 4 15.27 -0.41 -2.92
N ARG A 5 14.23 -1.06 -3.41
CA ARG A 5 13.81 -2.37 -2.93
C ARG A 5 14.90 -3.42 -3.12
N LYS A 6 15.56 -3.40 -4.27
CA LYS A 6 16.62 -4.35 -4.60
C LYS A 6 17.80 -4.23 -3.64
N VAL A 7 18.27 -3.00 -3.41
CA VAL A 7 19.40 -2.74 -2.52
C VAL A 7 19.04 -3.06 -1.07
N ALA A 8 17.90 -2.56 -0.60
CA ALA A 8 17.45 -2.82 0.77
C ALA A 8 17.22 -4.30 1.01
N GLY A 9 16.67 -5.02 0.02
CA GLY A 9 16.47 -6.46 0.12
C GLY A 9 17.76 -7.24 0.28
N ALA A 10 18.78 -6.90 -0.49
CA ALA A 10 20.07 -7.55 -0.39
C ALA A 10 20.71 -7.32 0.99
N MET A 11 20.65 -6.09 1.48
CA MET A 11 21.18 -5.75 2.81
C MET A 11 20.46 -6.50 3.93
N ALA A 12 19.15 -6.55 3.89
CA ALA A 12 18.34 -7.25 4.88
C ALA A 12 18.60 -8.76 4.88
N THR A 13 18.78 -9.35 3.70
CA THR A 13 19.09 -10.79 3.57
C THR A 13 20.42 -11.12 4.22
N LEU A 14 21.45 -10.29 3.98
CA LEU A 14 22.78 -10.51 4.56
C LEU A 14 22.81 -10.36 6.07
N SER A 15 22.02 -9.43 6.61
CA SER A 15 21.98 -9.16 8.05
C SER A 15 20.92 -9.96 8.80
N GLY A 16 20.03 -10.67 8.11
CA GLY A 16 18.91 -11.38 8.71
C GLY A 16 17.84 -10.46 9.28
N LEU A 17 17.83 -9.20 8.90
CA LEU A 17 16.89 -8.21 9.39
C LEU A 17 15.67 -8.10 8.49
N ARG A 18 14.56 -7.65 9.08
CA ARG A 18 13.33 -7.36 8.33
C ARG A 18 13.50 -6.07 7.55
N ARG A 19 12.78 -5.97 6.45
CA ARG A 19 12.67 -4.73 5.67
C ARG A 19 11.23 -4.28 5.66
N THR A 20 11.04 -2.98 5.87
CA THR A 20 9.72 -2.36 5.95
C THR A 20 9.71 -1.12 5.07
N TYR A 21 8.62 -0.95 4.32
CA TYR A 21 8.41 0.22 3.47
C TYR A 21 7.16 0.96 3.91
N PHE A 22 7.27 2.29 4.00
CA PHE A 22 6.16 3.18 4.30
C PHE A 22 6.00 4.14 3.14
N SER A 23 4.77 4.34 2.70
CA SER A 23 4.51 5.29 1.61
C SER A 23 3.05 5.67 1.56
N THR A 24 2.77 6.87 1.06
CA THR A 24 1.48 7.23 0.54
C THR A 24 1.36 6.60 -0.86
N PRO A 25 0.19 6.03 -1.23
CA PRO A 25 0.01 5.50 -2.57
C PRO A 25 0.16 6.58 -3.64
N SER A 26 0.65 6.18 -4.78
CA SER A 26 0.74 7.03 -5.97
C SER A 26 -0.28 6.53 -7.00
N THR A 27 0.05 6.61 -8.28
CA THR A 27 -0.80 6.09 -9.35
C THR A 27 -0.61 4.59 -9.54
N GLU A 28 -1.57 3.93 -10.20
CA GLU A 28 -1.47 2.50 -10.50
C GLU A 28 -0.33 2.18 -11.48
N THR A 29 0.19 3.18 -12.20
CA THR A 29 1.35 3.01 -13.09
C THR A 29 2.68 3.06 -12.36
N HIS A 30 2.69 3.46 -11.09
CA HIS A 30 3.91 3.50 -10.30
C HIS A 30 4.41 2.09 -9.97
N GLU A 31 5.72 1.87 -10.02
CA GLU A 31 6.31 0.54 -9.75
C GLU A 31 5.90 -0.05 -8.40
N ALA A 32 5.73 0.77 -7.38
CA ALA A 32 5.31 0.31 -6.06
C ALA A 32 3.95 -0.37 -6.07
N TYR A 33 3.04 0.03 -6.98
CA TYR A 33 1.73 -0.60 -7.11
C TYR A 33 1.84 -2.08 -7.46
N VAL A 34 2.76 -2.43 -8.35
CA VAL A 34 2.97 -3.82 -8.78
C VAL A 34 3.42 -4.71 -7.61
N TYR A 35 4.28 -4.16 -6.74
CA TYR A 35 4.69 -4.87 -5.53
C TYR A 35 3.59 -4.95 -4.49
N TRP A 36 2.84 -3.86 -4.33
CA TRP A 36 1.78 -3.79 -3.33
C TRP A 36 0.63 -4.73 -3.64
N ASN A 37 0.16 -4.78 -4.88
CA ASN A 37 -1.03 -5.54 -5.25
C ASN A 37 -0.80 -7.03 -5.48
N GLY A 38 0.44 -7.50 -5.42
CA GLY A 38 0.78 -8.90 -5.60
C GLY A 38 1.11 -9.31 -7.03
N ASP A 39 1.06 -8.41 -8.00
CA ASP A 39 1.32 -8.75 -9.41
C ASP A 39 2.71 -9.34 -9.61
N ARG A 40 3.72 -8.81 -8.94
CA ARG A 40 5.09 -9.35 -9.04
C ARG A 40 5.19 -10.80 -8.61
N TRP A 41 4.49 -11.16 -7.55
CA TRP A 41 4.43 -12.54 -7.08
C TRP A 41 3.73 -13.43 -8.09
N ASN A 42 2.59 -12.96 -8.61
CA ASN A 42 1.75 -13.74 -9.53
C ASN A 42 2.42 -13.96 -10.90
N GLU A 43 3.28 -13.04 -11.34
CA GLU A 43 3.97 -13.10 -12.62
C GLU A 43 5.13 -14.09 -12.68
N LYS A 44 5.67 -14.52 -11.55
CA LYS A 44 6.83 -15.41 -11.54
C LYS A 44 6.51 -16.75 -12.20
N LYS A 45 7.46 -17.27 -12.97
CA LYS A 45 7.29 -18.56 -13.67
C LYS A 45 6.87 -19.70 -12.76
N ALA A 46 7.34 -19.69 -11.51
CA ALA A 46 6.95 -20.68 -10.52
C ALA A 46 5.60 -20.41 -9.87
N ALA A 47 4.87 -19.39 -10.31
CA ALA A 47 3.60 -18.99 -9.70
C ALA A 47 2.53 -20.09 -9.77
N HIS A 48 2.60 -21.00 -10.74
CA HIS A 48 1.65 -22.12 -10.82
C HIS A 48 1.76 -23.08 -9.63
N LYS A 49 2.88 -23.06 -8.91
CA LYS A 49 3.10 -23.83 -7.67
C LYS A 49 2.82 -23.02 -6.41
N ARG A 50 2.37 -21.77 -6.56
CA ARG A 50 2.12 -20.84 -5.47
C ARG A 50 0.67 -20.41 -5.47
N GLN A 51 0.21 -20.02 -4.30
CA GLN A 51 -1.10 -19.40 -4.19
C GLN A 51 -1.06 -18.01 -4.83
N ARG A 52 -1.86 -17.81 -5.87
CA ARG A 52 -2.08 -16.49 -6.45
C ARG A 52 -3.04 -15.71 -5.56
N PHE A 53 -2.89 -14.41 -5.52
CA PHE A 53 -3.76 -13.57 -4.69
C PHE A 53 -3.90 -12.17 -5.27
N SER A 54 -4.91 -11.48 -4.80
CA SER A 54 -5.05 -10.03 -4.96
C SER A 54 -5.30 -9.41 -3.60
N VAL A 55 -4.86 -8.17 -3.44
CA VAL A 55 -4.98 -7.45 -2.17
C VAL A 55 -6.41 -6.94 -2.01
N ASP A 56 -7.05 -7.31 -0.91
CA ASP A 56 -8.36 -6.77 -0.52
C ASP A 56 -8.14 -5.66 0.51
N TRP A 57 -8.39 -4.45 0.11
CA TRP A 57 -8.18 -3.27 0.95
C TRP A 57 -8.97 -3.32 2.26
N LYS A 58 -10.17 -3.91 2.23
CA LYS A 58 -11.03 -3.98 3.41
C LYS A 58 -10.43 -4.82 4.54
N THR A 59 -9.54 -5.75 4.23
CA THR A 59 -8.95 -6.65 5.23
C THR A 59 -7.63 -6.15 5.78
N LEU A 60 -7.10 -5.03 5.29
CA LEU A 60 -5.74 -4.58 5.61
C LEU A 60 -5.65 -3.58 6.76
N HIS A 61 -6.76 -3.08 7.29
CA HIS A 61 -6.72 -2.06 8.34
C HIS A 61 -6.07 -2.54 9.64
N ASN A 62 -6.13 -3.83 9.92
CA ASN A 62 -5.49 -4.42 11.11
C ASN A 62 -4.18 -5.15 10.82
N GLY A 63 -3.73 -5.09 9.57
CA GLY A 63 -2.55 -5.82 9.14
C GLY A 63 -2.84 -7.27 8.81
N LEU A 64 -2.22 -7.78 7.76
CA LEU A 64 -2.41 -9.15 7.30
C LEU A 64 -1.14 -9.67 6.63
N ILE A 65 -0.74 -10.90 6.97
CA ILE A 65 0.31 -11.58 6.22
C ILE A 65 -0.32 -12.17 4.97
N CYS A 66 0.14 -11.69 3.81
CA CYS A 66 -0.36 -12.11 2.51
C CYS A 66 0.33 -13.39 2.02
N PRO A 67 -0.22 -14.07 0.98
CA PRO A 67 0.38 -15.30 0.47
C PRO A 67 1.82 -15.17 -0.02
N ASP A 68 2.27 -13.97 -0.39
CA ASP A 68 3.66 -13.70 -0.76
C ASP A 68 4.58 -13.52 0.46
N ARG A 69 4.11 -13.87 1.65
CA ARG A 69 4.82 -13.74 2.93
C ARG A 69 5.11 -12.31 3.33
N THR A 70 4.45 -11.35 2.72
CA THR A 70 4.60 -9.93 3.05
C THR A 70 3.42 -9.49 3.91
N TRP A 71 3.73 -8.88 5.05
CA TRP A 71 2.73 -8.25 5.89
C TRP A 71 2.38 -6.89 5.31
N ARG A 72 1.09 -6.64 5.16
CA ARG A 72 0.58 -5.37 4.65
C ARG A 72 -0.40 -4.76 5.64
N GLN A 73 -0.34 -3.46 5.78
CA GLN A 73 -1.31 -2.69 6.55
C GLN A 73 -1.60 -1.35 5.89
N ILE A 74 -2.85 -0.95 5.98
CA ILE A 74 -3.31 0.38 5.57
C ILE A 74 -3.77 1.11 6.82
N VAL A 75 -3.33 2.37 6.98
CA VAL A 75 -3.84 3.26 8.02
C VAL A 75 -4.38 4.50 7.33
N THR A 76 -5.69 4.66 7.36
CA THR A 76 -6.39 5.79 6.75
C THR A 76 -6.67 6.88 7.77
N LEU A 77 -7.09 8.06 7.30
CA LEU A 77 -7.53 9.13 8.19
C LEU A 77 -8.71 8.68 9.05
N GLU A 78 -9.65 7.92 8.49
CA GLU A 78 -10.77 7.37 9.27
C GLU A 78 -10.29 6.46 10.39
N ASP A 79 -9.28 5.62 10.13
CA ASP A 79 -8.71 4.77 11.16
C ASP A 79 -8.14 5.58 12.32
N VAL A 80 -7.39 6.63 12.00
CA VAL A 80 -6.79 7.51 13.00
C VAL A 80 -7.85 8.19 13.87
N VAL A 81 -8.89 8.71 13.23
CA VAL A 81 -10.00 9.38 13.94
C VAL A 81 -10.77 8.38 14.80
N ASN A 82 -11.07 7.19 14.27
CA ASN A 82 -11.79 6.15 14.99
C ASN A 82 -11.00 5.63 16.20
N HIS A 83 -9.67 5.75 16.20
CA HIS A 83 -8.82 5.36 17.31
C HIS A 83 -8.53 6.50 18.30
N GLY A 84 -9.25 7.61 18.20
CA GLY A 84 -9.23 8.64 19.22
C GLY A 84 -8.56 9.97 18.84
N TRP A 85 -8.08 10.12 17.62
CA TRP A 85 -7.52 11.40 17.16
C TRP A 85 -8.64 12.43 17.01
N LYS A 86 -8.55 13.52 17.78
CA LYS A 86 -9.64 14.52 17.86
C LYS A 86 -9.28 15.89 17.25
N HIS A 87 -8.10 16.01 16.67
CA HIS A 87 -7.59 17.29 16.17
C HIS A 87 -7.91 17.53 14.70
N THR A 88 -8.63 16.62 14.05
CA THR A 88 -8.92 16.70 12.63
C THR A 88 -10.37 16.39 12.36
N ASP A 89 -11.05 17.25 11.58
CA ASP A 89 -12.40 17.03 11.09
C ASP A 89 -12.30 16.46 9.66
N ILE A 90 -12.76 15.22 9.48
CA ILE A 90 -12.70 14.53 8.20
C ILE A 90 -13.50 15.28 7.13
N ASP A 91 -14.68 15.81 7.49
CA ASP A 91 -15.53 16.52 6.53
C ASP A 91 -14.86 17.80 6.03
N GLU A 92 -14.18 18.52 6.91
CA GLU A 92 -13.43 19.71 6.53
C GLU A 92 -12.31 19.39 5.56
N ILE A 93 -11.53 18.33 5.82
CA ILE A 93 -10.45 17.90 4.94
C ILE A 93 -11.01 17.45 3.59
N ARG A 94 -12.13 16.73 3.59
CA ARG A 94 -12.78 16.29 2.34
C ARG A 94 -13.23 17.50 1.50
N ASP A 95 -13.75 18.53 2.13
CA ASP A 95 -14.19 19.75 1.44
C ASP A 95 -13.01 20.54 0.85
N GLU A 96 -11.85 20.48 1.46
CA GLU A 96 -10.64 21.18 1.00
C GLU A 96 -9.94 20.50 -0.17
N ASN A 97 -10.27 19.25 -0.47
CA ASN A 97 -9.62 18.44 -1.49
C ASN A 97 -10.62 17.98 -2.54
N THR A 98 -10.11 17.64 -3.74
CA THR A 98 -10.94 16.89 -4.69
C THR A 98 -11.18 15.49 -4.13
N GLU A 99 -12.21 14.81 -4.63
CA GLU A 99 -12.49 13.43 -4.17
C GLU A 99 -11.31 12.50 -4.43
N ASP A 100 -10.65 12.62 -5.58
CA ASP A 100 -9.49 11.81 -5.90
C ASP A 100 -8.29 12.12 -4.99
N GLU A 101 -8.04 13.41 -4.70
CA GLU A 101 -7.00 13.80 -3.75
C GLU A 101 -7.28 13.25 -2.35
N PHE A 102 -8.52 13.35 -1.90
CA PHE A 102 -8.90 12.82 -0.59
C PHE A 102 -8.68 11.33 -0.50
N ARG A 103 -9.15 10.56 -1.50
CA ARG A 103 -8.96 9.12 -1.51
C ARG A 103 -7.49 8.73 -1.57
N ASN A 104 -6.69 9.41 -2.37
CA ASN A 104 -5.27 9.12 -2.52
C ASN A 104 -4.48 9.48 -1.26
N LEU A 105 -4.61 10.71 -0.77
CA LEU A 105 -3.77 11.23 0.31
C LEU A 105 -4.20 10.75 1.70
N TYR A 106 -5.49 10.59 1.94
CA TYR A 106 -6.02 10.31 3.28
C TYR A 106 -6.64 8.93 3.43
N MET A 107 -7.08 8.32 2.34
CA MET A 107 -7.71 6.99 2.37
C MET A 107 -6.83 5.89 1.80
N CYS A 108 -5.58 6.21 1.48
CA CYS A 108 -4.57 5.26 1.02
C CYS A 108 -4.92 4.47 -0.24
N GLU A 109 -5.63 5.10 -1.18
CA GLU A 109 -6.01 4.46 -2.44
C GLU A 109 -5.07 4.87 -3.56
N PHE A 110 -4.65 3.91 -4.36
CA PHE A 110 -3.97 4.22 -5.61
C PHE A 110 -4.98 4.81 -6.60
N VAL A 111 -4.55 5.80 -7.35
CA VAL A 111 -5.41 6.42 -8.37
C VAL A 111 -4.94 6.02 -9.76
N ARG A 112 -5.85 6.00 -10.72
CA ARG A 112 -5.51 5.77 -12.12
C ARG A 112 -4.87 7.02 -12.69
N GLU A 113 -3.89 6.81 -13.55
CA GLU A 113 -3.28 7.92 -14.26
C GLU A 113 -4.33 8.62 -15.14
N GLY A 114 -4.40 9.95 -15.01
CA GLY A 114 -5.40 10.76 -15.70
C GLY A 114 -6.68 11.01 -14.91
N GLU A 115 -6.94 10.34 -13.80
CA GLU A 115 -8.08 10.59 -12.91
C GLU A 115 -7.74 11.60 -11.82
N SER A 116 -6.47 11.71 -11.43
CA SER A 116 -6.04 12.71 -10.46
C SER A 116 -5.97 14.08 -11.12
N ALA A 117 -6.78 14.96 -10.68
CA ALA A 117 -6.78 16.33 -11.20
C ALA A 117 -5.77 17.21 -10.47
#